data_c200aabf604b2f54bb6dbcaa6e5273ac
#
_entry.id   c200aabf604b2f54bb6dbcaa6e5273ac
#
_cell.length_a   1.000
_cell.length_b   1.000
_cell.length_c   1.000
_cell.angle_alpha   90.00
_cell.angle_beta   90.00
_cell.angle_gamma   90.00
#
_symmetry.space_group_name_H-M   'P 1'
#
loop_
_entity.id
_entity.type
_entity.pdbx_description
1 polymer ?
#
loop_
_entity_poly.entity_id
_entity_poly.type
_entity_poly.pdbx_seq_one_letter_code
_entity_poly.pdbx_strand_id
1 'polypeptide(L)'
;MNFGFPQNRLMAKKLQVKKEETHEEKAIRQAFSPRVVGILADEVSKTILRRLPQFRRSKRRVKKTQKIENAIFLDTSAIIDGRIFDIVKMGLFFGTFVIIESILLELKHIADSQDTVKRERGRKGLELLEKMKKIKGIKFKVVEEEKEGKMKDTKEVDEKLIFMAKINKGKIITCDYNLEKKATISGVVAININTLATHLKVLAVPGEALHIRVLHKGKEPTQGVGYLDDGTMIVVEAGAQDVGRELDVLVSRVIQTTAGRILFSRKFRG
;
A
#
# COMPACT_ATOMS: atom_id res chain seq x y z
N MET A 1 -96.44 -25.86 2.28
CA MET A 1 -95.48 -26.61 1.45
C MET A 1 -94.14 -26.54 2.12
N ASN A 2 -93.70 -27.64 2.77
CA ASN A 2 -92.52 -27.72 3.56
C ASN A 2 -91.44 -28.41 2.72
N PHE A 3 -90.37 -27.67 2.37
CA PHE A 3 -89.16 -28.26 1.79
C PHE A 3 -88.08 -28.43 2.88
N GLY A 4 -88.02 -29.67 3.38
CA GLY A 4 -86.91 -30.06 4.28
C GLY A 4 -85.63 -30.38 3.50
N PHE A 5 -84.51 -29.73 3.83
CA PHE A 5 -83.23 -30.00 3.28
C PHE A 5 -82.53 -31.19 3.97
N PRO A 6 -81.85 -32.11 3.27
CA PRO A 6 -81.16 -33.27 3.84
C PRO A 6 -79.68 -32.93 4.17
N GLN A 7 -79.43 -32.20 5.26
CA GLN A 7 -78.05 -31.94 5.72
C GLN A 7 -77.55 -32.97 6.76
N ASN A 8 -78.34 -33.89 7.22
CA ASN A 8 -77.92 -34.78 8.33
C ASN A 8 -77.30 -36.10 7.93
N ARG A 9 -77.17 -36.44 6.64
CA ARG A 9 -76.50 -37.69 6.18
C ARG A 9 -75.09 -37.59 5.88
N LEU A 10 -74.50 -36.40 5.65
CA LEU A 10 -73.10 -36.17 5.35
C LEU A 10 -72.25 -36.03 6.62
N MET A 11 -72.84 -35.59 7.72
CA MET A 11 -72.11 -35.47 8.99
C MET A 11 -71.88 -36.83 9.69
N ALA A 12 -72.83 -37.74 9.55
CA ALA A 12 -72.74 -39.09 10.11
C ALA A 12 -71.69 -39.97 9.41
N LYS A 13 -71.46 -39.77 8.09
CA LYS A 13 -70.43 -40.49 7.34
C LYS A 13 -68.98 -39.98 7.64
N LYS A 14 -68.83 -38.72 8.00
CA LYS A 14 -67.50 -38.16 8.37
C LYS A 14 -67.08 -38.55 9.78
N LEU A 15 -68.00 -38.97 10.65
CA LEU A 15 -67.69 -39.41 12.00
C LEU A 15 -67.35 -40.91 12.11
N GLN A 16 -67.77 -41.74 11.15
CA GLN A 16 -67.43 -43.16 11.14
C GLN A 16 -66.09 -43.48 10.49
N VAL A 17 -65.55 -42.62 9.63
CA VAL A 17 -64.22 -42.81 9.03
C VAL A 17 -63.10 -42.48 10.04
N LYS A 18 -63.37 -41.97 11.21
CA LYS A 18 -62.37 -41.56 12.24
C LYS A 18 -62.12 -42.62 13.33
N LYS A 19 -62.64 -43.86 13.18
CA LYS A 19 -62.59 -44.87 14.23
C LYS A 19 -61.90 -46.22 13.89
N GLU A 20 -61.29 -46.34 12.75
CA GLU A 20 -60.43 -47.53 12.48
C GLU A 20 -59.03 -47.08 12.07
N GLU A 21 -58.31 -46.50 13.00
CA GLU A 21 -56.86 -46.56 12.92
C GLU A 21 -56.48 -48.05 13.09
N THR A 22 -56.02 -48.66 11.98
CA THR A 22 -55.60 -50.05 11.99
C THR A 22 -54.43 -50.22 12.97
N HIS A 23 -54.33 -51.40 13.56
CA HIS A 23 -53.21 -51.72 14.49
C HIS A 23 -51.86 -51.39 13.90
N GLU A 24 -51.72 -51.42 12.55
CA GLU A 24 -50.53 -51.06 11.81
C GLU A 24 -50.25 -49.54 11.87
N GLU A 25 -51.26 -48.66 11.75
CA GLU A 25 -51.03 -47.20 11.85
C GLU A 25 -50.59 -46.76 13.25
N LYS A 26 -51.09 -47.43 14.28
CA LYS A 26 -50.63 -47.19 15.67
C LYS A 26 -49.21 -47.68 15.89
N ALA A 27 -48.86 -48.83 15.30
CA ALA A 27 -47.48 -49.34 15.37
C ALA A 27 -46.50 -48.45 14.61
N ILE A 28 -46.88 -47.92 13.44
CA ILE A 28 -46.09 -46.99 12.65
C ILE A 28 -45.92 -45.63 13.40
N ARG A 29 -46.98 -45.09 13.99
CA ARG A 29 -46.87 -43.87 14.81
C ARG A 29 -46.04 -44.05 16.06
N GLN A 30 -46.07 -45.22 16.71
CA GLN A 30 -45.16 -45.52 17.82
C GLN A 30 -43.70 -45.67 17.41
N ALA A 31 -43.46 -46.32 16.25
CA ALA A 31 -42.11 -46.46 15.69
C ALA A 31 -41.49 -45.14 15.24
N PHE A 32 -42.31 -44.17 14.82
CA PHE A 32 -41.89 -42.81 14.43
C PHE A 32 -42.19 -41.76 15.48
N SER A 33 -42.33 -42.16 16.75
CA SER A 33 -42.49 -41.18 17.81
C SER A 33 -41.23 -40.28 17.91
N PRO A 34 -41.38 -38.99 18.24
CA PRO A 34 -40.24 -38.09 18.32
C PRO A 34 -39.09 -38.58 19.23
N ARG A 35 -39.44 -39.41 20.23
CA ARG A 35 -38.43 -40.03 21.11
C ARG A 35 -37.64 -41.14 20.41
N VAL A 36 -38.30 -42.00 19.63
CA VAL A 36 -37.59 -43.10 18.92
C VAL A 36 -36.78 -42.55 17.78
N VAL A 37 -37.29 -41.54 17.05
CA VAL A 37 -36.52 -40.83 16.03
C VAL A 37 -35.30 -40.13 16.61
N GLY A 38 -35.41 -39.52 17.80
CA GLY A 38 -34.30 -38.90 18.50
C GLY A 38 -33.22 -39.91 18.89
N ILE A 39 -33.61 -41.06 19.44
CA ILE A 39 -32.67 -42.13 19.82
C ILE A 39 -31.95 -42.72 18.60
N LEU A 40 -32.68 -42.97 17.50
CA LEU A 40 -32.12 -43.43 16.24
C LEU A 40 -31.19 -42.40 15.59
N ALA A 41 -31.57 -41.13 15.63
CA ALA A 41 -30.73 -40.03 15.12
C ALA A 41 -29.43 -39.90 15.93
N ASP A 42 -29.47 -40.05 17.25
CA ASP A 42 -28.28 -40.04 18.12
C ASP A 42 -27.36 -41.27 17.89
N GLU A 43 -27.95 -42.45 17.68
CA GLU A 43 -27.20 -43.68 17.45
C GLU A 43 -26.57 -43.71 16.07
N VAL A 44 -27.29 -43.23 15.05
CA VAL A 44 -26.75 -43.04 13.69
C VAL A 44 -25.66 -41.96 13.69
N SER A 45 -25.85 -40.86 14.39
CA SER A 45 -24.84 -39.82 14.54
C SER A 45 -23.58 -40.31 15.23
N LYS A 46 -23.71 -41.10 16.31
CA LYS A 46 -22.58 -41.73 17.00
C LYS A 46 -21.85 -42.74 16.12
N THR A 47 -22.61 -43.51 15.34
CA THR A 47 -22.03 -44.53 14.45
C THR A 47 -21.32 -43.89 13.26
N ILE A 48 -21.88 -42.83 12.68
CA ILE A 48 -21.24 -42.05 11.61
C ILE A 48 -19.99 -41.33 12.14
N LEU A 49 -20.05 -40.75 13.34
CA LEU A 49 -18.90 -40.09 13.96
C LEU A 49 -17.78 -41.09 14.32
N ARG A 50 -18.09 -42.35 14.64
CA ARG A 50 -17.09 -43.42 14.85
C ARG A 50 -16.48 -43.96 13.57
N ARG A 51 -17.19 -43.95 12.46
CA ARG A 51 -16.72 -44.46 11.16
C ARG A 51 -16.12 -43.39 10.27
N LEU A 52 -16.40 -42.11 10.51
CA LEU A 52 -15.64 -41.04 9.86
C LEU A 52 -14.19 -41.17 10.35
N PRO A 53 -13.23 -41.40 9.43
CA PRO A 53 -11.84 -41.23 9.82
C PRO A 53 -11.79 -39.87 10.46
N GLN A 54 -11.27 -39.78 11.71
CA GLN A 54 -11.01 -38.50 12.33
C GLN A 54 -10.19 -37.72 11.31
N PHE A 55 -10.88 -36.92 10.48
CA PHE A 55 -10.22 -35.80 9.87
C PHE A 55 -9.72 -34.97 11.06
N ARG A 56 -8.55 -35.37 11.57
CA ARG A 56 -7.72 -34.44 12.29
C ARG A 56 -7.75 -33.24 11.37
N ARG A 57 -8.55 -32.23 11.71
CA ARG A 57 -8.31 -30.88 11.23
C ARG A 57 -6.84 -30.68 11.55
N SER A 58 -6.02 -31.05 10.60
CA SER A 58 -4.67 -30.57 10.54
C SER A 58 -4.91 -29.08 10.78
N LYS A 59 -4.64 -28.65 12.02
CA LYS A 59 -4.44 -27.22 12.26
C LYS A 59 -3.40 -26.94 11.20
N ARG A 60 -3.86 -26.42 10.03
CA ARG A 60 -2.96 -25.77 9.08
C ARG A 60 -2.17 -24.88 10.02
N ARG A 61 -0.97 -25.31 10.38
CA ARG A 61 0.01 -24.44 11.00
C ARG A 61 0.06 -23.31 10.01
N VAL A 62 -0.69 -22.25 10.31
CA VAL A 62 -0.45 -20.95 9.68
C VAL A 62 1.04 -20.81 9.89
N LYS A 63 1.82 -21.05 8.85
CA LYS A 63 3.26 -20.85 8.91
C LYS A 63 3.35 -19.44 9.46
N LYS A 64 3.82 -19.29 10.71
CA LYS A 64 4.13 -17.98 11.26
C LYS A 64 5.01 -17.36 10.21
N THR A 65 4.49 -16.38 9.48
CA THR A 65 5.27 -15.64 8.49
C THR A 65 6.48 -15.13 9.24
N GLN A 66 7.66 -15.60 8.85
CA GLN A 66 8.89 -15.15 9.48
C GLN A 66 8.96 -13.66 9.23
N LYS A 67 8.92 -12.87 10.31
CA LYS A 67 9.11 -11.42 10.21
C LYS A 67 10.39 -11.16 9.43
N ILE A 68 10.30 -10.25 8.48
CA ILE A 68 11.44 -9.82 7.69
C ILE A 68 12.21 -8.80 8.53
N GLU A 69 13.42 -9.15 8.94
CA GLU A 69 14.27 -8.25 9.72
C GLU A 69 14.70 -7.04 8.89
N ASN A 70 14.66 -5.87 9.50
CA ASN A 70 15.00 -4.59 8.88
C ASN A 70 14.36 -4.42 7.50
N ALA A 71 13.05 -4.72 7.42
CA ALA A 71 12.30 -4.63 6.16
C ALA A 71 12.17 -3.18 5.70
N ILE A 72 12.49 -2.94 4.43
CA ILE A 72 12.35 -1.65 3.74
C ILE A 72 11.43 -1.87 2.56
N PHE A 73 10.23 -1.37 2.66
CA PHE A 73 9.20 -1.47 1.63
C PHE A 73 9.34 -0.33 0.64
N LEU A 74 9.40 -0.65 -0.64
CA LEU A 74 9.44 0.35 -1.71
C LEU A 74 8.06 0.56 -2.30
N ASP A 75 7.68 1.82 -2.42
CA ASP A 75 6.48 2.26 -3.12
C ASP A 75 6.75 2.45 -4.62
N THR A 76 5.71 2.35 -5.44
CA THR A 76 5.78 2.54 -6.91
C THR A 76 6.40 3.89 -7.28
N SER A 77 6.04 4.96 -6.56
CA SER A 77 6.58 6.30 -6.79
C SER A 77 8.09 6.38 -6.59
N ALA A 78 8.63 5.75 -5.54
CA ALA A 78 10.06 5.71 -5.26
C ALA A 78 10.83 4.86 -6.29
N ILE A 79 10.21 3.77 -6.78
CA ILE A 79 10.80 2.93 -7.82
C ILE A 79 10.91 3.68 -9.15
N ILE A 80 9.84 4.38 -9.55
CA ILE A 80 9.78 5.15 -10.80
C ILE A 80 10.73 6.34 -10.76
N ASP A 81 10.84 7.04 -9.63
CA ASP A 81 11.76 8.14 -9.40
C ASP A 81 13.22 7.70 -9.60
N GLY A 82 13.59 6.56 -9.04
CA GLY A 82 14.87 5.91 -9.25
C GLY A 82 16.00 6.37 -8.35
N ARG A 83 15.96 7.56 -7.73
CA ARG A 83 17.02 8.07 -6.83
C ARG A 83 17.36 7.12 -5.70
N ILE A 84 16.40 6.35 -5.22
CA ILE A 84 16.61 5.38 -4.16
C ILE A 84 17.69 4.36 -4.51
N PHE A 85 17.81 3.97 -5.78
CA PHE A 85 18.79 2.95 -6.18
C PHE A 85 20.22 3.45 -6.05
N ASP A 86 20.45 4.73 -6.31
CA ASP A 86 21.79 5.32 -6.14
C ASP A 86 22.14 5.50 -4.66
N ILE A 87 21.18 5.92 -3.84
CA ILE A 87 21.31 6.00 -2.38
C ILE A 87 21.62 4.62 -1.77
N VAL A 88 20.97 3.58 -2.27
CA VAL A 88 21.21 2.20 -1.86
C VAL A 88 22.61 1.72 -2.23
N LYS A 89 23.13 2.05 -3.43
CA LYS A 89 24.49 1.73 -3.85
C LYS A 89 25.55 2.42 -2.97
N MET A 90 25.22 3.61 -2.45
CA MET A 90 26.09 4.32 -1.49
C MET A 90 26.15 3.64 -0.12
N GLY A 91 25.32 2.63 0.14
CA GLY A 91 25.29 1.90 1.42
C GLY A 91 24.57 2.62 2.56
N LEU A 92 23.75 3.64 2.27
CA LEU A 92 23.00 4.38 3.30
C LEU A 92 21.84 3.59 3.90
N PHE A 93 21.31 2.62 3.20
CA PHE A 93 20.22 1.78 3.67
C PHE A 93 20.66 0.34 3.85
N PHE A 94 20.47 -0.19 5.06
CA PHE A 94 20.77 -1.57 5.40
C PHE A 94 19.48 -2.32 5.72
N GLY A 95 19.35 -3.53 5.17
CA GLY A 95 18.18 -4.37 5.45
C GLY A 95 17.72 -5.19 4.25
N THR A 96 16.50 -5.67 4.36
CA THR A 96 15.83 -6.42 3.31
C THR A 96 14.87 -5.50 2.55
N PHE A 97 15.15 -5.24 1.28
CA PHE A 97 14.22 -4.51 0.43
C PHE A 97 13.07 -5.42 0.02
N VAL A 98 11.88 -4.96 0.28
CA VAL A 98 10.66 -5.73 0.10
C VAL A 98 9.75 -5.02 -0.90
N ILE A 99 9.35 -5.76 -1.91
CA ILE A 99 8.32 -5.35 -2.86
C ILE A 99 7.09 -6.23 -2.63
N ILE A 100 5.94 -5.64 -2.41
CA ILE A 100 4.69 -6.37 -2.36
C ILE A 100 4.17 -6.62 -3.79
N GLU A 101 3.42 -7.70 -3.97
CA GLU A 101 2.93 -8.12 -5.28
C GLU A 101 2.06 -7.03 -5.94
N SER A 102 1.22 -6.35 -5.18
CA SER A 102 0.39 -5.24 -5.67
C SER A 102 1.22 -4.12 -6.30
N ILE A 103 2.38 -3.77 -5.72
CA ILE A 103 3.31 -2.78 -6.28
C ILE A 103 3.89 -3.26 -7.62
N LEU A 104 4.25 -4.54 -7.73
CA LEU A 104 4.73 -5.10 -9.01
C LEU A 104 3.65 -5.08 -10.08
N LEU A 105 2.40 -5.38 -9.72
CA LEU A 105 1.27 -5.33 -10.65
C LEU A 105 1.00 -3.89 -11.10
N GLU A 106 1.02 -2.92 -10.19
CA GLU A 106 0.87 -1.51 -10.51
C GLU A 106 1.97 -1.03 -11.46
N LEU A 107 3.24 -1.36 -11.15
CA LEU A 107 4.37 -1.01 -12.00
C LEU A 107 4.27 -1.63 -13.40
N LYS A 108 3.76 -2.85 -13.49
CA LYS A 108 3.47 -3.54 -14.75
C LYS A 108 2.40 -2.81 -15.56
N HIS A 109 1.28 -2.42 -14.91
CA HIS A 109 0.24 -1.62 -15.55
C HIS A 109 0.78 -0.30 -16.09
N ILE A 110 1.67 0.36 -15.35
CA ILE A 110 2.32 1.59 -15.82
C ILE A 110 3.23 1.30 -17.02
N ALA A 111 3.99 0.19 -16.99
CA ALA A 111 4.86 -0.22 -18.09
C ALA A 111 4.12 -0.65 -19.37
N ASP A 112 2.85 -1.05 -19.23
CA ASP A 112 1.96 -1.44 -20.34
C ASP A 112 1.00 -0.29 -20.74
N SER A 113 1.14 0.90 -20.16
CA SER A 113 0.31 2.06 -20.45
C SER A 113 0.40 2.49 -21.92
N GLN A 114 -0.70 2.98 -22.47
CA GLN A 114 -0.71 3.59 -23.82
C GLN A 114 0.05 4.92 -23.88
N ASP A 115 0.12 5.65 -22.76
CA ASP A 115 0.93 6.85 -22.60
C ASP A 115 2.42 6.48 -22.65
N THR A 116 3.13 7.00 -23.63
CA THR A 116 4.55 6.70 -23.86
C THR A 116 5.43 7.08 -22.68
N VAL A 117 5.17 8.23 -22.06
CA VAL A 117 5.96 8.73 -20.92
C VAL A 117 5.75 7.84 -19.68
N LYS A 118 4.49 7.48 -19.40
CA LYS A 118 4.19 6.54 -18.30
C LYS A 118 4.82 5.18 -18.55
N ARG A 119 4.68 4.66 -19.78
CA ARG A 119 5.24 3.37 -20.18
C ARG A 119 6.76 3.32 -19.99
N GLU A 120 7.48 4.34 -20.44
CA GLU A 120 8.93 4.41 -20.25
C GLU A 120 9.32 4.45 -18.77
N ARG A 121 8.63 5.25 -17.97
CA ARG A 121 8.86 5.30 -16.51
C ARG A 121 8.63 3.94 -15.86
N GLY A 122 7.55 3.25 -16.20
CA GLY A 122 7.26 1.91 -15.67
C GLY A 122 8.34 0.89 -16.06
N ARG A 123 8.75 0.87 -17.34
CA ARG A 123 9.83 -0.01 -17.83
C ARG A 123 11.15 0.25 -17.15
N LYS A 124 11.53 1.53 -17.02
CA LYS A 124 12.72 1.94 -16.28
C LYS A 124 12.67 1.47 -14.82
N GLY A 125 11.51 1.59 -14.16
CA GLY A 125 11.32 1.11 -12.80
C GLY A 125 11.54 -0.40 -12.67
N LEU A 126 11.00 -1.21 -13.59
CA LEU A 126 11.20 -2.67 -13.61
C LEU A 126 12.68 -3.01 -13.81
N GLU A 127 13.36 -2.34 -14.75
CA GLU A 127 14.80 -2.52 -15.00
C GLU A 127 15.64 -2.18 -13.76
N LEU A 128 15.30 -1.11 -13.07
CA LEU A 128 15.97 -0.72 -11.82
C LEU A 128 15.81 -1.77 -10.72
N LEU A 129 14.62 -2.37 -10.58
CA LEU A 129 14.39 -3.47 -9.64
C LEU A 129 15.25 -4.70 -9.97
N GLU A 130 15.40 -5.03 -11.26
CA GLU A 130 16.29 -6.12 -11.68
C GLU A 130 17.75 -5.82 -11.35
N LYS A 131 18.20 -4.58 -11.58
CA LYS A 131 19.56 -4.14 -11.21
C LYS A 131 19.75 -4.22 -9.70
N MET A 132 18.75 -3.85 -8.90
CA MET A 132 18.80 -3.92 -7.45
C MET A 132 19.03 -5.33 -6.92
N LYS A 133 18.37 -6.35 -7.52
CA LYS A 133 18.59 -7.76 -7.16
C LYS A 133 20.05 -8.23 -7.32
N LYS A 134 20.80 -7.58 -8.19
CA LYS A 134 22.19 -7.94 -8.51
C LYS A 134 23.22 -7.22 -7.63
N ILE A 135 22.80 -6.26 -6.79
CA ILE A 135 23.71 -5.52 -5.91
C ILE A 135 24.17 -6.43 -4.77
N LYS A 136 25.48 -6.65 -4.67
CA LYS A 136 26.07 -7.45 -3.59
C LYS A 136 25.80 -6.79 -2.23
N GLY A 137 25.43 -7.61 -1.23
CA GLY A 137 25.19 -7.13 0.13
C GLY A 137 23.74 -6.68 0.40
N ILE A 138 22.89 -6.60 -0.61
CA ILE A 138 21.48 -6.24 -0.45
C ILE A 138 20.61 -7.50 -0.50
N LYS A 139 19.74 -7.65 0.49
CA LYS A 139 18.69 -8.66 0.48
C LYS A 139 17.45 -8.08 -0.20
N PHE A 140 16.95 -8.77 -1.22
CA PHE A 140 15.76 -8.38 -1.97
C PHE A 140 14.71 -9.48 -1.87
N LYS A 141 13.47 -9.13 -1.57
CA LYS A 141 12.38 -10.07 -1.42
C LYS A 141 11.09 -9.53 -2.05
N VAL A 142 10.40 -10.38 -2.80
CA VAL A 142 9.04 -10.13 -3.24
C VAL A 142 8.10 -10.91 -2.32
N VAL A 143 7.04 -10.28 -1.85
CA VAL A 143 6.11 -10.85 -0.88
C VAL A 143 4.69 -10.78 -1.44
N GLU A 144 3.99 -11.91 -1.36
CA GLU A 144 2.56 -12.01 -1.68
C GLU A 144 1.74 -11.65 -0.44
N GLU A 145 0.88 -10.65 -0.55
CA GLU A 145 0.08 -10.15 0.58
C GLU A 145 -1.00 -11.16 1.02
N GLU A 146 -1.57 -11.92 0.10
CA GLU A 146 -2.65 -12.87 0.39
C GLU A 146 -2.26 -13.98 1.35
N LYS A 147 -0.98 -14.35 1.40
CA LYS A 147 -0.49 -15.39 2.32
C LYS A 147 -0.48 -14.96 3.78
N GLU A 148 -0.59 -13.67 4.05
CA GLU A 148 -0.57 -13.12 5.43
C GLU A 148 -1.96 -12.96 6.07
N GLY A 149 -3.00 -13.46 5.45
CA GLY A 149 -4.20 -14.01 6.14
C GLY A 149 -5.27 -13.03 6.63
N LYS A 150 -5.16 -11.69 6.44
CA LYS A 150 -6.18 -10.72 6.90
C LYS A 150 -6.54 -9.60 5.91
N MET A 151 -6.02 -9.65 4.69
CA MET A 151 -6.15 -8.52 3.74
C MET A 151 -7.12 -8.76 2.57
N LYS A 152 -8.07 -9.69 2.70
CA LYS A 152 -8.99 -9.99 1.59
C LYS A 152 -9.90 -8.83 1.17
N ASP A 153 -10.09 -7.83 2.04
CA ASP A 153 -11.04 -6.73 1.82
C ASP A 153 -10.39 -5.38 1.47
N THR A 154 -9.07 -5.26 1.59
CA THR A 154 -8.39 -3.99 1.32
C THR A 154 -8.02 -3.88 -0.16
N LYS A 155 -8.66 -2.96 -0.88
CA LYS A 155 -8.44 -2.75 -2.31
C LYS A 155 -7.28 -1.81 -2.63
N GLU A 156 -6.97 -0.87 -1.73
CA GLU A 156 -5.93 0.13 -1.96
C GLU A 156 -4.53 -0.42 -1.72
N VAL A 157 -3.63 -0.19 -2.68
CA VAL A 157 -2.22 -0.63 -2.63
C VAL A 157 -1.49 0.02 -1.46
N ASP A 158 -1.75 1.30 -1.20
CA ASP A 158 -1.19 2.06 -0.08
C ASP A 158 -1.46 1.40 1.27
N GLU A 159 -2.72 1.00 1.52
CA GLU A 159 -3.11 0.36 2.77
C GLU A 159 -2.43 -1.00 2.95
N LYS A 160 -2.32 -1.76 1.87
CA LYS A 160 -1.59 -3.03 1.87
C LYS A 160 -0.12 -2.82 2.22
N LEU A 161 0.51 -1.81 1.62
CA LEU A 161 1.90 -1.47 1.87
C LEU A 161 2.12 -1.06 3.33
N ILE A 162 1.27 -0.19 3.87
CA ILE A 162 1.31 0.23 5.28
C ILE A 162 1.11 -0.95 6.22
N PHE A 163 0.14 -1.83 5.94
CA PHE A 163 -0.12 -3.01 6.74
C PHE A 163 1.08 -3.96 6.77
N MET A 164 1.67 -4.25 5.62
CA MET A 164 2.84 -5.12 5.49
C MET A 164 4.05 -4.54 6.22
N ALA A 165 4.27 -3.23 6.10
CA ALA A 165 5.32 -2.54 6.84
C ALA A 165 5.10 -2.61 8.35
N LYS A 166 3.86 -2.43 8.82
CA LYS A 166 3.50 -2.49 10.24
C LYS A 166 3.74 -3.88 10.86
N ILE A 167 3.31 -4.95 10.19
CA ILE A 167 3.51 -6.32 10.67
C ILE A 167 5.00 -6.65 10.81
N ASN A 168 5.80 -6.24 9.83
CA ASN A 168 7.23 -6.52 9.80
C ASN A 168 8.05 -5.51 10.61
N LYS A 169 7.42 -4.49 11.25
CA LYS A 169 8.10 -3.36 11.88
C LYS A 169 9.12 -2.70 10.93
N GLY A 170 8.78 -2.69 9.65
CA GLY A 170 9.59 -2.15 8.59
C GLY A 170 9.37 -0.64 8.37
N LYS A 171 10.10 -0.11 7.39
CA LYS A 171 9.99 1.27 6.92
C LYS A 171 9.44 1.29 5.51
N ILE A 172 8.79 2.38 5.12
CA ILE A 172 8.34 2.61 3.74
C ILE A 172 9.22 3.70 3.13
N ILE A 173 9.61 3.53 1.88
CA ILE A 173 10.26 4.58 1.07
C ILE A 173 9.31 4.95 -0.07
N THR A 174 8.96 6.23 -0.14
CA THR A 174 8.01 6.77 -1.13
C THR A 174 8.44 8.15 -1.60
N CYS A 175 7.90 8.63 -2.71
CA CYS A 175 7.91 10.03 -3.13
C CYS A 175 6.55 10.70 -2.92
N ASP A 176 5.52 9.94 -2.54
CA ASP A 176 4.17 10.45 -2.32
C ASP A 176 4.01 10.99 -0.89
N TYR A 177 3.58 12.26 -0.82
CA TYR A 177 3.30 12.94 0.44
C TYR A 177 2.10 12.35 1.19
N ASN A 178 1.06 11.94 0.46
CA ASN A 178 -0.15 11.39 1.08
C ASN A 178 0.12 10.04 1.72
N LEU A 179 0.86 9.17 1.02
CA LEU A 179 1.29 7.88 1.57
C LEU A 179 2.19 8.06 2.79
N GLU A 180 3.13 9.01 2.76
CA GLU A 180 3.96 9.37 3.92
C GLU A 180 3.10 9.73 5.13
N LYS A 181 2.09 10.59 4.95
CA LYS A 181 1.18 11.01 6.03
C LYS A 181 0.32 9.85 6.55
N LYS A 182 -0.29 9.07 5.65
CA LYS A 182 -1.09 7.88 6.01
C LYS A 182 -0.24 6.88 6.83
N ALA A 183 0.98 6.61 6.39
CA ALA A 183 1.91 5.70 7.07
C ALA A 183 2.28 6.20 8.47
N THR A 184 2.63 7.49 8.59
CA THR A 184 2.99 8.12 9.86
C THR A 184 1.83 8.05 10.87
N ILE A 185 0.60 8.38 10.46
CA ILE A 185 -0.61 8.28 11.29
C ILE A 185 -0.83 6.82 11.73
N SER A 186 -0.52 5.86 10.87
CA SER A 186 -0.63 4.43 11.17
C SER A 186 0.50 3.88 12.06
N GLY A 187 1.46 4.74 12.46
CA GLY A 187 2.62 4.36 13.28
C GLY A 187 3.71 3.62 12.52
N VAL A 188 3.79 3.81 11.20
CA VAL A 188 4.83 3.27 10.34
C VAL A 188 5.80 4.38 9.93
N VAL A 189 7.09 4.12 10.03
CA VAL A 189 8.11 5.07 9.58
C VAL A 189 8.11 5.12 8.05
N ALA A 190 7.79 6.27 7.49
CA ALA A 190 7.89 6.52 6.06
C ALA A 190 9.00 7.54 5.79
N ILE A 191 9.84 7.23 4.79
CA ILE A 191 10.93 8.08 4.33
C ILE A 191 10.55 8.62 2.96
N ASN A 192 10.30 9.92 2.89
CA ASN A 192 10.02 10.58 1.62
C ASN A 192 11.32 11.05 0.97
N ILE A 193 11.59 10.55 -0.24
CA ILE A 193 12.83 10.87 -0.99
C ILE A 193 12.93 12.37 -1.30
N ASN A 194 11.80 13.03 -1.58
CA ASN A 194 11.81 14.47 -1.85
C ASN A 194 12.16 15.27 -0.59
N THR A 195 11.58 14.89 0.54
CA THR A 195 11.90 15.50 1.84
C THR A 195 13.36 15.27 2.21
N LEU A 196 13.86 14.04 2.03
CA LEU A 196 15.27 13.70 2.25
C LEU A 196 16.18 14.56 1.38
N ALA A 197 15.92 14.63 0.08
CA ALA A 197 16.69 15.45 -0.84
C ALA A 197 16.70 16.93 -0.43
N THR A 198 15.55 17.46 0.04
CA THR A 198 15.47 18.84 0.51
C THR A 198 16.33 19.09 1.75
N HIS A 199 16.38 18.14 2.68
CA HIS A 199 17.21 18.26 3.89
C HIS A 199 18.71 18.10 3.62
N LEU A 200 19.07 17.40 2.53
CA LEU A 200 20.47 17.21 2.12
C LEU A 200 21.00 18.35 1.23
N LYS A 201 20.12 19.25 0.77
CA LYS A 201 20.57 20.42 0.01
C LYS A 201 21.45 21.31 0.88
N VAL A 202 22.59 21.74 0.30
CA VAL A 202 23.47 22.70 0.93
C VAL A 202 22.67 23.98 1.21
N LEU A 203 22.64 24.38 2.45
CA LEU A 203 21.99 25.61 2.87
C LEU A 203 23.01 26.74 2.73
N ALA A 204 23.01 27.43 1.60
CA ALA A 204 23.75 28.67 1.52
C ALA A 204 23.32 29.61 2.66
N VAL A 205 24.29 30.10 3.42
CA VAL A 205 24.07 30.97 4.57
C VAL A 205 24.51 32.40 4.27
N PRO A 206 23.90 33.41 4.88
CA PRO A 206 24.41 34.76 4.74
C PRO A 206 25.88 34.84 5.14
N GLY A 207 26.69 35.55 4.30
CA GLY A 207 28.14 35.62 4.45
C GLY A 207 28.93 34.58 3.66
N GLU A 208 28.27 33.63 3.01
CA GLU A 208 28.93 32.64 2.15
C GLU A 208 29.29 33.24 0.78
N ALA A 209 30.48 32.94 0.30
CA ALA A 209 30.91 33.30 -1.05
C ALA A 209 30.57 32.18 -2.03
N LEU A 210 29.90 32.52 -3.12
CA LEU A 210 29.46 31.59 -4.15
C LEU A 210 29.98 32.04 -5.51
N HIS A 211 30.40 31.07 -6.34
CA HIS A 211 30.75 31.32 -7.74
C HIS A 211 29.50 31.00 -8.59
N ILE A 212 29.04 31.98 -9.38
CA ILE A 212 27.81 31.82 -10.17
C ILE A 212 27.94 32.46 -11.54
N ARG A 213 27.12 31.95 -12.49
CA ARG A 213 26.92 32.58 -13.78
C ARG A 213 25.60 33.37 -13.76
N VAL A 214 25.70 34.66 -14.12
CA VAL A 214 24.48 35.49 -14.30
C VAL A 214 23.85 35.16 -15.65
N LEU A 215 22.61 34.68 -15.66
CA LEU A 215 21.95 34.23 -16.88
C LEU A 215 21.03 35.27 -17.50
N HIS A 216 20.34 36.06 -16.71
CA HIS A 216 19.42 37.10 -17.17
C HIS A 216 19.27 38.24 -16.18
N LYS A 217 18.63 39.34 -16.60
CA LYS A 217 18.29 40.46 -15.72
C LYS A 217 17.23 40.07 -14.72
N GLY A 218 17.29 40.59 -13.52
CA GLY A 218 16.30 40.39 -12.48
C GLY A 218 15.04 41.27 -12.64
N LYS A 219 14.21 41.23 -11.62
CA LYS A 219 12.97 42.05 -11.55
C LYS A 219 13.28 43.55 -11.50
N GLU A 220 14.33 43.93 -10.80
CA GLU A 220 14.81 45.30 -10.76
C GLU A 220 15.85 45.56 -11.89
N PRO A 221 15.89 46.74 -12.48
CA PRO A 221 16.75 47.02 -13.64
C PRO A 221 18.25 46.81 -13.40
N THR A 222 18.69 46.90 -12.16
CA THR A 222 20.10 46.74 -11.76
C THR A 222 20.46 45.30 -11.39
N GLN A 223 19.47 44.43 -11.15
CA GLN A 223 19.70 43.08 -10.68
C GLN A 223 20.03 42.12 -11.81
N GLY A 224 20.94 41.17 -11.50
CA GLY A 224 21.17 39.95 -12.30
C GLY A 224 20.61 38.73 -11.58
N VAL A 225 20.28 37.68 -12.35
CA VAL A 225 19.81 36.42 -11.81
C VAL A 225 20.65 35.28 -12.36
N GLY A 226 21.07 34.41 -11.45
CA GLY A 226 21.70 33.14 -11.74
C GLY A 226 21.04 32.01 -10.97
N TYR A 227 21.55 30.79 -11.15
CA TYR A 227 21.08 29.61 -10.45
C TYR A 227 22.26 28.78 -9.98
N LEU A 228 22.13 28.16 -8.82
CA LEU A 228 23.03 27.11 -8.37
C LEU A 228 22.71 25.79 -9.10
N ASP A 229 23.60 24.81 -9.02
CA ASP A 229 23.42 23.48 -9.61
C ASP A 229 22.17 22.76 -9.13
N ASP A 230 21.72 23.07 -7.91
CA ASP A 230 20.48 22.52 -7.33
C ASP A 230 19.21 23.25 -7.78
N GLY A 231 19.33 24.24 -8.65
CA GLY A 231 18.21 25.08 -9.14
C GLY A 231 17.82 26.22 -8.22
N THR A 232 18.56 26.48 -7.13
CA THR A 232 18.30 27.60 -6.23
C THR A 232 18.59 28.91 -6.94
N MET A 233 17.60 29.84 -6.97
CA MET A 233 17.73 31.15 -7.61
C MET A 233 18.61 32.08 -6.79
N ILE A 234 19.55 32.76 -7.43
CA ILE A 234 20.38 33.82 -6.84
C ILE A 234 20.11 35.12 -7.55
N VAL A 235 19.76 36.14 -6.77
CA VAL A 235 19.61 37.51 -7.22
C VAL A 235 20.86 38.28 -6.81
N VAL A 236 21.58 38.83 -7.80
CA VAL A 236 22.80 39.59 -7.59
C VAL A 236 22.50 41.08 -7.70
N GLU A 237 22.72 41.82 -6.63
CA GLU A 237 22.62 43.27 -6.61
C GLU A 237 23.65 43.87 -7.58
N ALA A 238 23.23 44.85 -8.39
CA ALA A 238 24.02 45.47 -9.45
C ALA A 238 24.63 44.48 -10.49
N GLY A 239 24.01 43.26 -10.65
CA GLY A 239 24.44 42.20 -11.55
C GLY A 239 23.91 42.30 -12.98
N ALA A 240 23.04 43.24 -13.28
CA ALA A 240 22.41 43.35 -14.61
C ALA A 240 23.41 43.54 -15.77
N GLN A 241 24.59 44.12 -15.49
CA GLN A 241 25.62 44.35 -16.49
C GLN A 241 26.52 43.11 -16.74
N ASP A 242 26.39 42.09 -15.86
CA ASP A 242 27.25 40.90 -15.89
C ASP A 242 26.49 39.69 -16.47
N VAL A 243 25.38 39.93 -17.17
CA VAL A 243 24.66 38.83 -17.83
C VAL A 243 25.61 38.12 -18.82
N GLY A 244 25.68 36.79 -18.69
CA GLY A 244 26.56 35.91 -19.46
C GLY A 244 27.95 35.70 -18.82
N ARG A 245 28.29 36.41 -17.76
CA ARG A 245 29.57 36.30 -17.06
C ARG A 245 29.45 35.49 -15.79
N GLU A 246 30.56 34.91 -15.38
CA GLU A 246 30.77 34.25 -14.09
C GLU A 246 31.40 35.23 -13.13
N LEU A 247 30.91 35.24 -11.90
CA LEU A 247 31.42 36.11 -10.86
C LEU A 247 31.22 35.49 -9.47
N ASP A 248 32.11 35.93 -8.55
CA ASP A 248 31.96 35.58 -7.15
C ASP A 248 31.02 36.56 -6.47
N VAL A 249 30.09 36.02 -5.72
CA VAL A 249 29.09 36.79 -5.00
C VAL A 249 29.05 36.36 -3.53
N LEU A 250 28.75 37.33 -2.65
CA LEU A 250 28.56 37.08 -1.23
C LEU A 250 27.09 37.08 -0.92
N VAL A 251 26.58 36.00 -0.34
CA VAL A 251 25.16 35.89 0.08
C VAL A 251 24.88 36.94 1.18
N SER A 252 23.93 37.83 0.95
CA SER A 252 23.49 38.83 1.92
C SER A 252 22.31 38.35 2.74
N ARG A 253 21.34 37.72 2.13
CA ARG A 253 20.14 37.17 2.81
C ARG A 253 19.54 35.99 2.01
N VAL A 254 18.79 35.16 2.74
CA VAL A 254 18.04 34.03 2.19
C VAL A 254 16.56 34.24 2.46
N ILE A 255 15.71 34.13 1.44
CA ILE A 255 14.27 34.21 1.57
C ILE A 255 13.67 32.87 1.15
N GLN A 256 12.83 32.29 2.01
CA GLN A 256 12.03 31.10 1.68
C GLN A 256 10.70 31.54 1.09
N THR A 257 10.37 31.05 -0.10
CA THR A 257 9.10 31.28 -0.77
C THR A 257 8.36 29.96 -0.99
N THR A 258 7.11 30.02 -1.40
CA THR A 258 6.32 28.82 -1.80
C THR A 258 6.92 28.11 -3.02
N ALA A 259 7.61 28.85 -3.89
CA ALA A 259 8.26 28.33 -5.10
C ALA A 259 9.69 27.82 -4.87
N GLY A 260 10.25 28.01 -3.66
CA GLY A 260 11.61 27.64 -3.33
C GLY A 260 12.38 28.72 -2.58
N ARG A 261 13.68 28.52 -2.43
CA ARG A 261 14.58 29.49 -1.82
C ARG A 261 15.12 30.46 -2.86
N ILE A 262 15.24 31.71 -2.45
CA ILE A 262 15.88 32.77 -3.23
C ILE A 262 17.00 33.34 -2.37
N LEU A 263 18.21 33.34 -2.92
CA LEU A 263 19.39 33.94 -2.30
C LEU A 263 19.55 35.36 -2.87
N PHE A 264 19.68 36.34 -2.01
CA PHE A 264 20.11 37.67 -2.41
C PHE A 264 21.59 37.79 -2.11
N SER A 265 22.32 38.31 -3.07
CA SER A 265 23.77 38.40 -2.98
C SER A 265 24.26 39.74 -3.54
N ARG A 266 25.45 40.14 -3.13
CA ARG A 266 26.22 41.25 -3.69
C ARG A 266 27.51 40.74 -4.34
N LYS A 267 28.02 41.48 -5.29
CA LYS A 267 29.31 41.16 -5.89
C LYS A 267 30.40 41.09 -4.81
N PHE A 268 31.16 40.02 -4.81
CA PHE A 268 32.34 39.93 -3.98
C PHE A 268 33.43 40.73 -4.65
N ARG A 269 33.83 41.84 -4.01
CA ARG A 269 35.05 42.56 -4.41
C ARG A 269 36.17 42.06 -3.50
N GLY A 270 36.97 41.12 -4.04
CA GLY A 270 38.20 40.67 -3.42
C GLY A 270 39.20 41.80 -3.28
#